data_8de76e7e0b23c8fcbd18a9eb2c1c1444
#
_entry.id   8de76e7e0b23c8fcbd18a9eb2c1c1444
#
_cell.length_a   1.000
_cell.length_b   1.000
_cell.length_c   1.000
_cell.angle_alpha   90.00
_cell.angle_beta   90.00
_cell.angle_gamma   90.00
#
_symmetry.space_group_name_H-M   'P 1'
#
loop_
_entity.id
_entity.type
_entity.pdbx_description
1 polymer ?
#
loop_
_entity_poly.entity_id
_entity_poly.type
_entity_poly.pdbx_seq_one_letter_code
_entity_poly.pdbx_strand_id
1 'polypeptide(L)'
;MYKALITCVYTNSYTYYCRFGMRSVIAEAHFDGSRNFIVLLGGLRRYILTHPDQCVNMHMYPRGHPSGRHSAIDWSKPDPVEFPNWLKLRGNEVIMQPGDLLYLPTYWIHYIISLNVNYQCNTRSGRTSHYDEDIKKCGF
;
A
#
# COMPACT_ATOMS: atom_id res chain seq x y z
N MET A 1 8.51 7.83 17.75
CA MET A 1 8.41 7.58 16.29
C MET A 1 9.44 6.50 15.95
N TYR A 2 9.01 5.26 15.78
CA TYR A 2 9.93 4.14 15.47
C TYR A 2 10.11 4.05 13.97
N LYS A 3 11.33 4.27 13.49
CA LYS A 3 11.68 4.11 12.07
C LYS A 3 11.74 2.62 11.72
N ALA A 4 11.08 2.23 10.63
CA ALA A 4 11.31 0.93 10.02
C ALA A 4 12.75 0.87 9.51
N LEU A 5 13.51 -0.16 9.90
CA LEU A 5 14.81 -0.44 9.29
C LEU A 5 14.57 -0.97 7.89
N ILE A 6 15.10 -0.27 6.89
CA ILE A 6 15.06 -0.70 5.49
C ILE A 6 16.43 -1.27 5.16
N THR A 7 16.50 -2.57 4.90
CA THR A 7 17.71 -3.21 4.37
C THR A 7 17.51 -3.49 2.89
N CYS A 8 18.35 -2.91 2.03
CA CYS A 8 18.40 -3.23 0.61
C CYS A 8 19.44 -4.31 0.38
N VAL A 9 19.06 -5.38 -0.28
CA VAL A 9 19.99 -6.41 -0.78
C VAL A 9 19.99 -6.32 -2.30
N TYR A 10 21.14 -6.03 -2.88
CA TYR A 10 21.34 -6.01 -4.33
C TYR A 10 21.89 -7.37 -4.78
N THR A 11 21.18 -8.04 -5.68
CA THR A 11 21.72 -9.12 -6.49
C THR A 11 21.73 -8.66 -7.94
N ASN A 12 22.60 -9.22 -8.77
CA ASN A 12 23.00 -8.74 -10.11
C ASN A 12 21.89 -8.33 -11.10
N SER A 13 20.60 -8.45 -10.76
CA SER A 13 19.48 -8.07 -11.65
C SER A 13 18.19 -7.69 -10.93
N TYR A 14 18.08 -7.85 -9.62
CA TYR A 14 16.83 -7.61 -8.88
C TYR A 14 17.10 -6.88 -7.57
N THR A 15 16.26 -5.88 -7.28
CA THR A 15 16.32 -5.16 -6.01
C THR A 15 15.27 -5.74 -5.07
N TYR A 16 15.70 -6.21 -3.92
CA TYR A 16 14.84 -6.65 -2.83
C TYR A 16 14.87 -5.61 -1.72
N TYR A 17 13.71 -5.24 -1.24
CA TYR A 17 13.56 -4.35 -0.10
C TYR A 17 13.01 -5.14 1.07
N CYS A 18 13.78 -5.24 2.15
CA CYS A 18 13.33 -5.90 3.36
C CYS A 18 13.08 -4.86 4.46
N ARG A 19 12.01 -5.04 5.21
CA ARG A 19 11.57 -4.10 6.24
C ARG A 19 11.19 -4.83 7.51
N PHE A 20 11.65 -4.32 8.63
CA PHE A 20 11.16 -4.67 9.95
C PHE A 20 10.05 -3.69 10.35
N GLY A 21 8.95 -4.21 10.86
CA GLY A 21 7.83 -3.43 11.41
C GLY A 21 7.65 -3.73 12.88
N MET A 22 7.49 -2.68 13.67
CA MET A 22 7.03 -2.80 15.05
C MET A 22 5.50 -2.81 15.07
N ARG A 23 4.91 -3.33 16.16
CA ARG A 23 3.46 -3.27 16.35
C ARG A 23 2.94 -1.84 16.15
N SER A 24 1.79 -1.68 15.51
CA SER A 24 1.11 -0.41 15.22
C SER A 24 1.84 0.52 14.24
N VAL A 25 2.93 0.07 13.60
CA VAL A 25 3.48 0.81 12.47
C VAL A 25 2.53 0.68 11.29
N ILE A 26 2.18 1.83 10.71
CA ILE A 26 1.24 1.98 9.60
C ILE A 26 2.00 2.45 8.36
N ALA A 27 1.62 1.94 7.19
CA ALA A 27 1.83 2.60 5.92
C ALA A 27 0.47 3.12 5.44
N GLU A 28 0.37 4.45 5.35
CA GLU A 28 -0.86 5.14 4.93
C GLU A 28 -1.32 4.66 3.55
N ALA A 29 -2.62 4.78 3.29
CA ALA A 29 -3.22 4.32 2.05
C ALA A 29 -2.60 5.02 0.85
N HIS A 30 -1.99 4.24 -0.03
CA HIS A 30 -1.30 4.73 -1.22
C HIS A 30 -1.26 3.66 -2.31
N PHE A 31 -0.85 4.05 -3.50
CA PHE A 31 -0.54 3.13 -4.58
C PHE A 31 0.92 3.21 -5.02
N ASP A 32 1.41 2.11 -5.57
CA ASP A 32 2.69 2.03 -6.27
C ASP A 32 2.48 2.04 -7.79
N GLY A 33 3.37 2.73 -8.51
CA GLY A 33 3.37 2.76 -9.99
C GLY A 33 3.99 1.51 -10.64
N SER A 34 4.27 0.47 -9.88
CA SER A 34 4.86 -0.79 -10.34
C SER A 34 4.17 -1.98 -9.69
N ARG A 35 4.27 -3.15 -10.32
CA ARG A 35 3.88 -4.41 -9.70
C ARG A 35 4.79 -4.71 -8.51
N ASN A 36 4.25 -5.30 -7.47
CA ASN A 36 4.97 -5.60 -6.25
C ASN A 36 4.64 -7.01 -5.76
N PHE A 37 5.66 -7.80 -5.47
CA PHE A 37 5.55 -9.09 -4.80
C PHE A 37 6.09 -8.95 -3.39
N ILE A 38 5.30 -9.32 -2.41
CA ILE A 38 5.60 -9.17 -0.99
C ILE A 38 5.54 -10.54 -0.35
N VAL A 39 6.61 -10.94 0.34
CA VAL A 39 6.63 -12.14 1.18
C VAL A 39 6.77 -11.72 2.64
N LEU A 40 5.88 -12.24 3.50
CA LEU A 40 6.01 -12.07 4.93
C LEU A 40 6.85 -13.22 5.49
N LEU A 41 7.96 -12.90 6.12
CA LEU A 41 8.93 -13.87 6.65
C LEU A 41 8.74 -14.09 8.16
N GLY A 42 8.10 -13.16 8.86
CA GLY A 42 7.84 -13.27 10.29
C GLY A 42 6.79 -12.28 10.74
N GLY A 43 6.07 -12.63 11.81
CA GLY A 43 5.03 -11.80 12.41
C GLY A 43 3.72 -11.79 11.63
N LEU A 44 2.91 -10.72 11.83
CA LEU A 44 1.60 -10.57 11.21
C LEU A 44 1.45 -9.15 10.65
N ARG A 45 0.91 -9.05 9.45
CA ARG A 45 0.54 -7.78 8.80
C ARG A 45 -0.86 -7.82 8.23
N ARG A 46 -1.62 -6.78 8.48
CA ARG A 46 -2.92 -6.54 7.89
C ARG A 46 -2.75 -5.64 6.67
N TYR A 47 -3.29 -6.05 5.55
CA TYR A 47 -3.41 -5.26 4.34
C TYR A 47 -4.90 -5.01 4.05
N ILE A 48 -5.25 -3.77 3.78
CA ILE A 48 -6.52 -3.42 3.16
C ILE A 48 -6.21 -3.00 1.74
N LEU A 49 -6.83 -3.69 0.79
CA LEU A 49 -6.55 -3.59 -0.64
C LEU A 49 -7.77 -3.01 -1.35
N THR A 50 -7.55 -2.05 -2.19
CA THR A 50 -8.62 -1.35 -2.90
C THR A 50 -8.27 -1.24 -4.38
N HIS A 51 -9.25 -1.58 -5.23
CA HIS A 51 -9.09 -1.49 -6.68
C HIS A 51 -8.82 -0.04 -7.12
N PRO A 52 -8.01 0.21 -8.16
CA PRO A 52 -7.69 1.56 -8.65
C PRO A 52 -8.91 2.42 -8.99
N ASP A 53 -10.03 1.84 -9.44
CA ASP A 53 -11.28 2.58 -9.72
C ASP A 53 -11.87 3.29 -8.49
N GLN A 54 -11.51 2.85 -7.29
CA GLN A 54 -11.97 3.44 -6.03
C GLN A 54 -11.19 4.71 -5.65
N CYS A 55 -10.17 5.09 -6.40
CA CYS A 55 -9.35 6.27 -6.09
C CYS A 55 -10.18 7.56 -5.99
N VAL A 56 -11.30 7.65 -6.73
CA VAL A 56 -12.25 8.78 -6.68
C VAL A 56 -12.95 8.94 -5.32
N ASN A 57 -13.00 7.86 -4.53
CA ASN A 57 -13.60 7.83 -3.19
C ASN A 57 -12.58 8.07 -2.08
N MET A 58 -11.30 8.22 -2.42
CA MET A 58 -10.19 8.17 -1.47
C MET A 58 -9.55 9.52 -1.18
N HIS A 59 -10.03 10.60 -1.79
CA HIS A 59 -9.43 11.92 -1.62
C HIS A 59 -7.91 11.88 -1.75
N MET A 60 -7.43 11.43 -2.91
CA MET A 60 -5.99 11.34 -3.18
C MET A 60 -5.37 12.73 -3.24
N TYR A 61 -4.21 12.92 -2.62
CA TYR A 61 -3.42 14.13 -2.83
C TYR A 61 -3.07 14.29 -4.31
N PRO A 62 -3.14 15.51 -4.86
CA PRO A 62 -2.91 15.74 -6.28
C PRO A 62 -1.49 15.35 -6.69
N ARG A 63 -1.34 15.03 -7.96
CA ARG A 63 -0.03 14.78 -8.57
C ARG A 63 0.86 16.02 -8.38
N GLY A 64 2.08 15.82 -7.90
CA GLY A 64 3.01 16.92 -7.55
C GLY A 64 2.96 17.36 -6.09
N HIS A 65 1.95 16.97 -5.31
CA HIS A 65 1.98 17.15 -3.86
C HIS A 65 3.08 16.27 -3.24
N PRO A 66 3.78 16.68 -2.17
CA PRO A 66 4.78 15.84 -1.48
C PRO A 66 4.25 14.47 -1.07
N SER A 67 2.96 14.39 -0.71
CA SER A 67 2.24 13.15 -0.42
C SER A 67 1.45 12.62 -1.63
N GLY A 68 1.80 13.00 -2.85
CA GLY A 68 1.16 12.47 -4.06
C GLY A 68 1.11 10.95 -4.03
N ARG A 69 0.05 10.34 -4.57
CA ARG A 69 -0.26 8.90 -4.51
C ARG A 69 -0.77 8.39 -3.16
N HIS A 70 -0.91 9.24 -2.13
CA HIS A 70 -1.50 8.89 -0.85
C HIS A 70 -2.91 9.46 -0.73
N SER A 71 -3.75 8.79 0.04
CA SER A 71 -5.05 9.29 0.48
C SER A 71 -4.86 10.39 1.53
N ALA A 72 -5.69 11.41 1.49
CA ALA A 72 -5.77 12.44 2.53
C ALA A 72 -6.56 11.96 3.76
N ILE A 73 -7.29 10.86 3.63
CA ILE A 73 -8.13 10.31 4.70
C ILE A 73 -7.24 9.54 5.69
N ASP A 74 -7.42 9.79 6.97
CA ASP A 74 -6.87 8.92 8.02
C ASP A 74 -7.69 7.61 8.08
N TRP A 75 -7.13 6.54 7.54
CA TRP A 75 -7.79 5.24 7.50
C TRP A 75 -7.91 4.56 8.86
N SER A 76 -7.20 5.03 9.86
CA SER A 76 -7.34 4.55 11.24
C SER A 76 -8.57 5.13 11.93
N LYS A 77 -9.00 6.33 11.51
CA LYS A 77 -10.15 7.05 12.04
C LYS A 77 -10.77 7.93 10.95
N PRO A 78 -11.42 7.33 9.96
CA PRO A 78 -12.00 8.10 8.85
C PRO A 78 -13.14 8.99 9.34
N ASP A 79 -13.16 10.24 8.89
CA ASP A 79 -14.24 11.18 9.14
C ASP A 79 -15.20 11.23 7.95
N PRO A 80 -16.40 10.61 8.04
CA PRO A 80 -17.36 10.60 6.93
C PRO A 80 -18.06 11.95 6.71
N VAL A 81 -17.95 12.91 7.62
CA VAL A 81 -18.49 14.26 7.45
C VAL A 81 -17.55 15.05 6.55
N GLU A 82 -16.24 14.97 6.80
CA GLU A 82 -15.23 15.60 5.96
C GLU A 82 -15.07 14.86 4.61
N PHE A 83 -15.13 13.52 4.63
CA PHE A 83 -14.92 12.67 3.47
C PHE A 83 -16.12 11.75 3.18
N PRO A 84 -17.28 12.30 2.73
CA PRO A 84 -18.51 11.50 2.57
C PRO A 84 -18.38 10.37 1.54
N ASN A 85 -17.51 10.49 0.56
CA ASN A 85 -17.27 9.43 -0.41
C ASN A 85 -16.56 8.20 0.19
N TRP A 86 -15.94 8.33 1.36
CA TRP A 86 -15.40 7.20 2.11
C TRP A 86 -16.42 6.08 2.33
N LEU A 87 -17.68 6.43 2.57
CA LEU A 87 -18.77 5.46 2.76
C LEU A 87 -19.07 4.60 1.53
N LYS A 88 -18.60 5.00 0.36
CA LYS A 88 -18.75 4.25 -0.91
C LYS A 88 -17.54 3.36 -1.19
N LEU A 89 -16.46 3.49 -0.42
CA LEU A 89 -15.23 2.76 -0.64
C LEU A 89 -15.45 1.26 -0.49
N ARG A 90 -14.91 0.51 -1.44
CA ARG A 90 -14.90 -0.96 -1.42
C ARG A 90 -13.46 -1.44 -1.37
N GLY A 91 -13.19 -2.37 -0.48
CA GLY A 91 -11.87 -2.97 -0.34
C GLY A 91 -11.94 -4.39 0.18
N ASN A 92 -10.84 -5.09 0.04
CA ASN A 92 -10.62 -6.42 0.58
C ASN A 92 -9.57 -6.35 1.67
N GLU A 93 -9.69 -7.22 2.64
CA GLU A 93 -8.72 -7.36 3.72
C GLU A 93 -8.01 -8.69 3.65
N VAL A 94 -6.72 -8.69 3.96
CA VAL A 94 -5.94 -9.89 4.19
C VAL A 94 -5.00 -9.69 5.38
N ILE A 95 -4.95 -10.68 6.27
CA ILE A 95 -3.95 -10.79 7.33
C ILE A 95 -2.91 -11.80 6.86
N MET A 96 -1.75 -11.30 6.50
CA MET A 96 -0.62 -12.12 6.08
C MET A 96 0.05 -12.76 7.29
N GLN A 97 0.43 -14.03 7.10
CA GLN A 97 1.21 -14.86 8.04
C GLN A 97 2.58 -15.18 7.44
N PRO A 98 3.55 -15.65 8.24
CA PRO A 98 4.85 -16.07 7.73
C PRO A 98 4.73 -17.14 6.64
N GLY A 99 5.36 -16.89 5.50
CA GLY A 99 5.31 -17.74 4.31
C GLY A 99 4.30 -17.29 3.26
N ASP A 100 3.36 -16.39 3.60
CA ASP A 100 2.41 -15.85 2.63
C ASP A 100 3.11 -14.94 1.61
N LEU A 101 2.66 -15.07 0.36
CA LEU A 101 3.04 -14.23 -0.77
C LEU A 101 1.84 -13.41 -1.22
N LEU A 102 1.99 -12.09 -1.23
CA LEU A 102 1.00 -11.15 -1.74
C LEU A 102 1.50 -10.52 -3.03
N TYR A 103 0.71 -10.62 -4.09
CA TYR A 103 0.90 -9.88 -5.32
C TYR A 103 0.05 -8.62 -5.32
N LEU A 104 0.67 -7.46 -5.50
CA LEU A 104 0.02 -6.17 -5.71
C LEU A 104 0.20 -5.74 -7.16
N PRO A 105 -0.88 -5.69 -7.95
CA PRO A 105 -0.83 -5.12 -9.29
C PRO A 105 -0.47 -3.64 -9.26
N THR A 106 -0.04 -3.09 -10.41
CA THR A 106 0.18 -1.66 -10.59
C THR A 106 -1.06 -0.87 -10.17
N TYR A 107 -0.88 0.22 -9.42
CA TYR A 107 -1.92 1.16 -8.95
C TYR A 107 -2.92 0.61 -7.92
N TRP A 108 -2.85 -0.65 -7.54
CA TRP A 108 -3.67 -1.13 -6.44
C TRP A 108 -3.35 -0.36 -5.16
N ILE A 109 -4.38 0.23 -4.59
CA ILE A 109 -4.25 1.05 -3.40
C ILE A 109 -4.22 0.14 -2.18
N HIS A 110 -3.30 0.41 -1.27
CA HIS A 110 -3.12 -0.43 -0.10
C HIS A 110 -2.79 0.38 1.15
N TYR A 111 -3.43 -0.02 2.24
CA TYR A 111 -3.18 0.44 3.60
C TYR A 111 -2.65 -0.72 4.41
N ILE A 112 -1.58 -0.51 5.20
CA ILE A 112 -0.87 -1.60 5.88
C ILE A 112 -0.74 -1.30 7.35
N ILE A 113 -1.03 -2.29 8.19
CA ILE A 113 -0.86 -2.22 9.64
C ILE A 113 0.00 -3.39 10.11
N SER A 114 1.05 -3.11 10.85
CA SER A 114 1.84 -4.12 11.57
C SER A 114 1.10 -4.53 12.85
N LEU A 115 0.63 -5.78 12.91
CA LEU A 115 -0.14 -6.27 14.06
C LEU A 115 0.76 -6.68 15.24
N ASN A 116 2.00 -7.04 14.95
CA ASN A 116 3.06 -7.33 15.92
C ASN A 116 4.43 -6.98 15.31
N VAL A 117 5.52 -7.36 15.96
CA VAL A 117 6.85 -7.32 15.34
C VAL A 117 6.86 -8.25 14.14
N ASN A 118 7.25 -7.72 13.00
CA ASN A 118 7.19 -8.46 11.74
C ASN A 118 8.39 -8.13 10.83
N TYR A 119 8.63 -9.03 9.89
CA TYR A 119 9.68 -8.91 8.90
C TYR A 119 9.16 -9.35 7.54
N GLN A 120 9.26 -8.49 6.56
CA GLN A 120 8.87 -8.78 5.17
C GLN A 120 9.94 -8.34 4.19
N CYS A 121 9.98 -9.02 3.06
CA CYS A 121 10.73 -8.58 1.88
C CYS A 121 9.78 -8.38 0.70
N ASN A 122 10.12 -7.46 -0.18
CA ASN A 122 9.37 -7.27 -1.42
C ASN A 122 10.31 -7.01 -2.60
N THR A 123 9.86 -7.38 -3.78
CA THR A 123 10.51 -7.05 -5.05
C THR A 123 9.51 -6.38 -5.97
N ARG A 124 9.99 -5.38 -6.70
CA ARG A 124 9.17 -4.66 -7.68
C ARG A 124 9.57 -5.06 -9.09
N SER A 125 8.59 -5.16 -9.97
CA SER A 125 8.83 -5.47 -11.38
C SER A 125 7.93 -4.62 -12.25
N GLY A 126 8.47 -3.93 -13.22
CA GLY A 126 7.77 -3.23 -14.28
C GLY A 126 6.39 -2.64 -13.94
N ARG A 127 5.78 -2.03 -14.93
CA ARG A 127 4.44 -1.45 -14.86
C ARG A 127 3.52 -2.16 -15.86
N THR A 128 2.22 -2.21 -15.57
CA THR A 128 1.18 -2.56 -16.56
C THR A 128 0.28 -1.36 -16.79
N SER A 129 -0.29 -1.24 -17.99
CA SER A 129 -1.23 -0.19 -18.36
C SER A 129 -2.69 -0.54 -18.05
N HIS A 130 -2.94 -1.73 -17.49
CA HIS A 130 -4.29 -2.28 -17.30
C HIS A 130 -5.25 -1.36 -16.52
N TYR A 131 -4.72 -0.60 -15.56
CA TYR A 131 -5.50 0.30 -14.70
C TYR A 131 -5.23 1.80 -14.98
N ASP A 132 -4.59 2.13 -16.11
CA ASP A 132 -4.25 3.52 -16.44
C ASP A 132 -5.50 4.41 -16.51
N GLU A 133 -6.60 3.90 -17.11
CA GLU A 133 -7.83 4.68 -17.22
C GLU A 133 -8.52 4.90 -15.87
N ASP A 134 -8.37 3.98 -14.93
CA ASP A 134 -8.94 4.16 -13.59
C ASP A 134 -8.18 5.22 -12.81
N ILE A 135 -6.85 5.15 -12.81
CA ILE A 135 -6.04 6.08 -12.02
C ILE A 135 -6.00 7.49 -12.61
N LYS A 136 -6.19 7.64 -13.93
CA LYS A 136 -6.37 8.94 -14.60
C LYS A 136 -7.56 9.72 -14.08
N LYS A 137 -8.65 9.05 -13.67
CA LYS A 137 -9.83 9.69 -13.06
C LYS A 137 -9.49 10.47 -11.80
N CYS A 138 -8.37 10.13 -11.16
CA CYS A 138 -7.85 10.77 -9.95
C CYS A 138 -6.65 11.68 -10.20
N GLY A 139 -6.35 12.00 -11.46
CA GLY A 139 -5.31 12.95 -11.84
C GLY A 139 -3.88 12.37 -11.92
N PHE A 140 -3.73 11.04 -12.07
CA PHE A 140 -2.42 10.39 -12.16
C PHE A 140 -2.11 9.77 -13.52
#